data_a6d2ab56d2d9352958a72a499031c2bf
#
_entry.id   a6d2ab56d2d9352958a72a499031c2bf
#
_cell.length_a   1.000
_cell.length_b   1.000
_cell.length_c   1.000
_cell.angle_alpha   90.00
_cell.angle_beta   90.00
_cell.angle_gamma   90.00
#
_symmetry.space_group_name_H-M   'P 1'
#
loop_
_entity.id
_entity.type
_entity.pdbx_description
1 polymer ?
#
loop_
_entity_poly.entity_id
_entity_poly.type
_entity_poly.pdbx_seq_one_letter_code
_entity_poly.pdbx_strand_id
1 'polypeptide(L)'
;MSHKRYFISACLLGQKVRYDGTACLVSQLVEALLDKNYVSLCPEVSAGLPTPRPAAEIIHGSGADVLLGHAQVFSSDGHQLSEVFIQGAYKALALAQANHVTHAVLKANSPSCGSDGSFTGQKIAGEGVTAVLFRQHGIHVVTEQQFLAELTQTKLTDEPN
;
A
#
# COMPACT_ATOMS: atom_id res chain seq x y z
N MET A 1 17.96 -12.70 15.75
CA MET A 1 16.90 -13.22 14.88
C MET A 1 15.96 -12.10 14.50
N SER A 2 15.86 -11.83 13.21
CA SER A 2 14.93 -10.81 12.75
C SER A 2 13.54 -11.42 12.67
N HIS A 3 12.63 -10.93 13.49
CA HIS A 3 11.22 -11.30 13.40
C HIS A 3 10.55 -10.33 12.46
N LYS A 4 10.54 -10.66 11.17
CA LYS A 4 9.83 -9.85 10.18
C LYS A 4 8.33 -9.99 10.38
N ARG A 5 7.65 -8.88 10.49
CA ARG A 5 6.20 -8.82 10.55
C ARG A 5 5.70 -7.93 9.44
N TYR A 6 4.68 -8.38 8.74
CA TYR A 6 4.25 -7.78 7.48
C TYR A 6 2.90 -7.09 7.59
N PHE A 7 2.78 -5.99 6.86
CA PHE A 7 1.50 -5.37 6.53
C PHE A 7 1.27 -5.59 5.03
N ILE A 8 0.09 -6.07 4.66
CA ILE A 8 -0.21 -6.44 3.28
C ILE A 8 -1.46 -5.68 2.82
N SER A 9 -1.41 -5.04 1.65
CA SER A 9 -2.60 -4.46 1.04
C SER A 9 -3.66 -5.54 0.87
N ALA A 10 -4.85 -5.32 1.41
CA ALA A 10 -5.89 -6.36 1.51
C ALA A 10 -6.32 -6.91 0.15
N CYS A 11 -6.32 -6.09 -0.90
CA CYS A 11 -6.70 -6.55 -2.24
C CYS A 11 -5.75 -7.61 -2.79
N LEU A 12 -4.48 -7.61 -2.37
CA LEU A 12 -3.50 -8.60 -2.82
C LEU A 12 -3.79 -10.00 -2.28
N LEU A 13 -4.59 -10.08 -1.22
CA LEU A 13 -4.98 -11.34 -0.59
C LEU A 13 -6.37 -11.82 -1.05
N GLY A 14 -6.93 -11.17 -2.08
CA GLY A 14 -8.21 -11.58 -2.65
C GLY A 14 -9.43 -10.84 -2.10
N GLN A 15 -9.25 -9.89 -1.20
CA GLN A 15 -10.38 -9.08 -0.72
C GLN A 15 -10.81 -8.09 -1.80
N LYS A 16 -12.12 -8.01 -2.04
CA LYS A 16 -12.69 -7.19 -3.11
C LYS A 16 -12.88 -5.75 -2.63
N VAL A 17 -11.78 -5.08 -2.32
CA VAL A 17 -11.76 -3.75 -1.70
C VAL A 17 -11.19 -2.65 -2.61
N ARG A 18 -10.84 -3.00 -3.85
CA ARG A 18 -10.41 -2.00 -4.84
C ARG A 18 -11.59 -1.11 -5.21
N TYR A 19 -11.28 0.09 -5.75
CA TYR A 19 -12.29 1.08 -6.08
C TYR A 19 -13.41 0.55 -6.97
N ASP A 20 -13.13 -0.41 -7.84
CA ASP A 20 -14.11 -1.02 -8.76
C ASP A 20 -14.81 -2.25 -8.18
N GLY A 21 -14.59 -2.55 -6.91
CA GLY A 21 -15.18 -3.71 -6.25
C GLY A 21 -14.51 -5.02 -6.55
N THR A 22 -13.30 -4.99 -7.16
CA THR A 22 -12.54 -6.19 -7.47
C THR A 22 -11.41 -6.41 -6.49
N ALA A 23 -10.76 -7.56 -6.60
CA ALA A 23 -9.55 -7.90 -5.90
C ALA A 23 -8.36 -7.87 -6.85
N CYS A 24 -7.16 -7.91 -6.29
CA CYS A 24 -5.93 -8.03 -7.05
C CYS A 24 -5.14 -9.20 -6.49
N LEU A 25 -5.78 -10.37 -6.41
CA LEU A 25 -5.19 -11.56 -5.81
C LEU A 25 -3.88 -11.93 -6.49
N VAL A 26 -2.83 -12.07 -5.69
CA VAL A 26 -1.54 -12.57 -6.14
C VAL A 26 -1.29 -13.89 -5.43
N SER A 27 -1.55 -15.00 -6.12
CA SER A 27 -1.49 -16.33 -5.53
C SER A 27 -0.11 -16.68 -4.98
N GLN A 28 0.96 -16.27 -5.67
CA GLN A 28 2.33 -16.49 -5.21
C GLN A 28 2.60 -15.76 -3.90
N LEU A 29 2.02 -14.57 -3.73
CA LEU A 29 2.15 -13.80 -2.50
C LEU A 29 1.44 -14.51 -1.34
N VAL A 30 0.22 -14.96 -1.56
CA VAL A 30 -0.54 -15.69 -0.53
C VAL A 30 0.23 -16.92 -0.07
N GLU A 31 0.76 -17.68 -1.02
CA GLU A 31 1.56 -18.87 -0.73
C GLU A 31 2.81 -18.50 0.09
N ALA A 32 3.50 -17.42 -0.29
CA ALA A 32 4.70 -16.98 0.40
C ALA A 32 4.43 -16.53 1.84
N LEU A 33 3.20 -16.11 2.14
CA LEU A 33 2.83 -15.61 3.46
C LEU A 33 2.31 -16.69 4.42
N LEU A 34 2.15 -17.94 3.95
CA LEU A 34 1.56 -19.01 4.77
C LEU A 34 2.33 -19.25 6.08
N ASP A 35 3.65 -19.04 6.07
CA ASP A 35 4.52 -19.25 7.23
C ASP A 35 4.96 -17.93 7.89
N LYS A 36 4.30 -16.82 7.56
CA LYS A 36 4.72 -15.51 8.04
C LYS A 36 3.63 -14.84 8.87
N ASN A 37 4.06 -13.96 9.76
CA ASN A 37 3.15 -13.13 10.55
C ASN A 37 2.81 -11.88 9.75
N TYR A 38 1.52 -11.68 9.50
CA TYR A 38 1.08 -10.49 8.78
C TYR A 38 -0.28 -9.99 9.25
N VAL A 39 -0.53 -8.70 9.01
CA VAL A 39 -1.83 -8.06 9.11
C VAL A 39 -2.16 -7.44 7.76
N SER A 40 -3.44 -7.24 7.48
CA SER A 40 -3.86 -6.67 6.21
C SER A 40 -4.96 -5.62 6.42
N LEU A 41 -5.00 -4.65 5.53
CA LEU A 41 -5.98 -3.56 5.56
C LEU A 41 -6.00 -2.89 4.21
N CYS A 42 -7.16 -2.34 3.82
CA CYS A 42 -7.25 -1.37 2.74
C CYS A 42 -7.41 0.01 3.39
N PRO A 43 -6.43 0.91 3.25
CA PRO A 43 -6.52 2.22 3.89
C PRO A 43 -7.74 3.02 3.45
N GLU A 44 -8.13 2.93 2.18
CA GLU A 44 -9.29 3.67 1.67
C GLU A 44 -10.59 3.17 2.30
N VAL A 45 -10.79 1.86 2.34
CA VAL A 45 -11.99 1.26 2.93
C VAL A 45 -12.02 1.52 4.44
N SER A 46 -10.89 1.43 5.11
CA SER A 46 -10.83 1.66 6.56
C SER A 46 -11.14 3.11 6.92
N ALA A 47 -10.92 4.04 6.00
CA ALA A 47 -11.26 5.44 6.19
C ALA A 47 -12.73 5.74 5.91
N GLY A 48 -13.52 4.73 5.50
CA GLY A 48 -14.94 4.86 5.28
C GLY A 48 -15.39 4.99 3.84
N LEU A 49 -14.47 4.85 2.88
CA LEU A 49 -14.86 4.91 1.47
C LEU A 49 -15.61 3.65 1.06
N PRO A 50 -16.69 3.79 0.29
CA PRO A 50 -17.46 2.63 -0.16
C PRO A 50 -16.73 1.83 -1.23
N THR A 51 -17.21 0.62 -1.48
CA THR A 51 -16.76 -0.23 -2.57
C THR A 51 -18.00 -0.71 -3.33
N PRO A 52 -18.16 -0.48 -4.65
CA PRO A 52 -17.24 0.29 -5.50
C PRO A 52 -17.29 1.80 -5.23
N ARG A 53 -16.31 2.51 -5.75
CA ARG A 53 -16.20 3.95 -5.62
C ARG A 53 -15.46 4.52 -6.84
N PRO A 54 -15.60 5.83 -7.13
CA PRO A 54 -14.84 6.44 -8.22
C PRO A 54 -13.33 6.31 -7.97
N ALA A 55 -12.57 6.14 -9.05
CA ALA A 55 -11.11 6.13 -8.98
C ALA A 55 -10.62 7.48 -8.46
N ALA A 56 -9.48 7.48 -7.78
CA ALA A 56 -8.88 8.68 -7.23
C ALA A 56 -7.45 8.84 -7.72
N GLU A 57 -6.98 10.08 -7.76
CA GLU A 57 -5.62 10.40 -8.16
C GLU A 57 -5.07 11.56 -7.34
N ILE A 58 -3.75 11.62 -7.22
CA ILE A 58 -3.08 12.74 -6.54
C ILE A 58 -2.78 13.82 -7.57
N ILE A 59 -3.20 15.06 -7.27
CA ILE A 59 -3.03 16.22 -8.13
C ILE A 59 -1.95 17.12 -7.52
N HIS A 60 -1.04 17.59 -8.35
CA HIS A 60 0.02 18.57 -8.00
C HIS A 60 1.12 18.03 -7.11
N GLY A 61 1.33 16.72 -7.07
CA GLY A 61 2.44 16.17 -6.31
C GLY A 61 2.28 14.69 -6.01
N SER A 62 2.97 14.25 -4.97
CA SER A 62 2.99 12.86 -4.52
C SER A 62 2.30 12.71 -3.17
N GLY A 63 2.31 11.50 -2.62
CA GLY A 63 1.77 11.24 -1.28
C GLY A 63 2.44 12.08 -0.19
N ALA A 64 3.74 12.34 -0.33
CA ALA A 64 4.45 13.22 0.62
C ALA A 64 3.85 14.62 0.59
N ASP A 65 3.55 15.14 -0.59
CA ASP A 65 2.96 16.46 -0.74
C ASP A 65 1.54 16.51 -0.18
N VAL A 66 0.79 15.42 -0.30
CA VAL A 66 -0.55 15.32 0.31
C VAL A 66 -0.45 15.42 1.83
N LEU A 67 0.50 14.72 2.44
CA LEU A 67 0.70 14.76 3.89
C LEU A 67 1.09 16.16 4.37
N LEU A 68 1.80 16.93 3.54
CA LEU A 68 2.21 18.29 3.85
C LEU A 68 1.15 19.33 3.51
N GLY A 69 0.06 18.94 2.84
CA GLY A 69 -0.97 19.88 2.42
C GLY A 69 -0.67 20.61 1.12
N HIS A 70 0.36 20.19 0.38
CA HIS A 70 0.78 20.84 -0.88
C HIS A 70 0.19 20.20 -2.12
N ALA A 71 -0.39 19.00 -1.99
CA ALA A 71 -1.07 18.30 -3.05
C ALA A 71 -2.41 17.79 -2.55
N GLN A 72 -3.28 17.40 -3.47
CA GLN A 72 -4.64 17.00 -3.13
C GLN A 72 -4.99 15.69 -3.82
N VAL A 73 -5.91 14.93 -3.19
CA VAL A 73 -6.47 13.72 -3.79
C VAL A 73 -7.88 14.05 -4.25
N PHE A 74 -8.17 13.79 -5.54
CA PHE A 74 -9.49 13.98 -6.12
C PHE A 74 -9.99 12.68 -6.72
N SER A 75 -11.28 12.40 -6.51
CA SER A 75 -11.95 11.32 -7.24
C SER A 75 -12.26 11.76 -8.66
N SER A 76 -12.53 10.78 -9.53
CA SER A 76 -12.88 11.05 -10.94
C SER A 76 -14.17 11.83 -11.08
N ASP A 77 -15.03 11.82 -10.06
CA ASP A 77 -16.28 12.60 -10.04
C ASP A 77 -16.12 13.98 -9.39
N GLY A 78 -14.89 14.40 -9.11
CA GLY A 78 -14.60 15.76 -8.66
C GLY A 78 -14.62 16.00 -7.16
N HIS A 79 -14.76 14.97 -6.35
CA HIS A 79 -14.72 15.12 -4.89
C HIS A 79 -13.29 15.13 -4.36
N GLN A 80 -13.00 16.07 -3.44
CA GLN A 80 -11.71 16.11 -2.78
C GLN A 80 -11.68 15.06 -1.67
N LEU A 81 -10.69 14.19 -1.69
CA LEU A 81 -10.56 13.08 -0.75
C LEU A 81 -9.26 13.11 0.04
N SER A 82 -8.55 14.24 0.05
CA SER A 82 -7.24 14.35 0.72
C SER A 82 -7.30 13.93 2.17
N GLU A 83 -8.26 14.46 2.93
CA GLU A 83 -8.43 14.17 4.34
C GLU A 83 -8.68 12.69 4.59
N VAL A 84 -9.56 12.09 3.77
CA VAL A 84 -9.90 10.66 3.88
C VAL A 84 -8.68 9.79 3.64
N PHE A 85 -7.88 10.13 2.62
CA PHE A 85 -6.66 9.38 2.32
C PHE A 85 -5.62 9.51 3.43
N ILE A 86 -5.49 10.70 4.02
CA ILE A 86 -4.59 10.92 5.15
C ILE A 86 -5.05 10.10 6.36
N GLN A 87 -6.34 10.15 6.69
CA GLN A 87 -6.89 9.37 7.80
C GLN A 87 -6.70 7.88 7.59
N GLY A 88 -6.93 7.39 6.36
CA GLY A 88 -6.73 5.98 6.03
C GLY A 88 -5.28 5.56 6.21
N ALA A 89 -4.35 6.41 5.81
CA ALA A 89 -2.92 6.14 5.98
C ALA A 89 -2.55 6.04 7.46
N TYR A 90 -3.06 6.94 8.31
CA TYR A 90 -2.81 6.89 9.75
C TYR A 90 -3.48 5.70 10.43
N LYS A 91 -4.65 5.28 9.98
CA LYS A 91 -5.29 4.04 10.49
C LYS A 91 -4.44 2.83 10.15
N ALA A 92 -3.93 2.76 8.92
CA ALA A 92 -3.04 1.68 8.51
C ALA A 92 -1.76 1.70 9.35
N LEU A 93 -1.18 2.87 9.57
CA LEU A 93 0.03 3.00 10.39
C LEU A 93 -0.23 2.55 11.83
N ALA A 94 -1.37 2.93 12.42
CA ALA A 94 -1.73 2.51 13.77
C ALA A 94 -1.82 1.00 13.88
N LEU A 95 -2.43 0.34 12.91
CA LEU A 95 -2.49 -1.13 12.87
C LEU A 95 -1.08 -1.73 12.75
N ALA A 96 -0.26 -1.16 11.89
CA ALA A 96 1.11 -1.63 11.69
C ALA A 96 1.93 -1.50 12.97
N GLN A 97 1.84 -0.35 13.64
CA GLN A 97 2.57 -0.10 14.89
C GLN A 97 2.09 -1.02 16.03
N ALA A 98 0.78 -1.22 16.14
CA ALA A 98 0.22 -2.11 17.16
C ALA A 98 0.68 -3.56 16.99
N ASN A 99 1.02 -3.95 15.78
CA ASN A 99 1.47 -5.30 15.46
C ASN A 99 2.97 -5.40 15.23
N HIS A 100 3.72 -4.34 15.51
CA HIS A 100 5.18 -4.28 15.37
C HIS A 100 5.64 -4.64 13.94
N VAL A 101 4.93 -4.14 12.95
CA VAL A 101 5.23 -4.40 11.54
C VAL A 101 6.58 -3.80 11.18
N THR A 102 7.41 -4.57 10.48
CA THR A 102 8.72 -4.15 9.99
C THR A 102 8.74 -3.93 8.48
N HIS A 103 7.88 -4.63 7.77
CA HIS A 103 7.85 -4.65 6.30
C HIS A 103 6.40 -4.53 5.81
N ALA A 104 6.20 -3.77 4.75
CA ALA A 104 4.89 -3.63 4.14
C ALA A 104 4.96 -3.99 2.67
N VAL A 105 4.02 -4.82 2.21
CA VAL A 105 3.83 -5.12 0.79
C VAL A 105 2.56 -4.40 0.36
N LEU A 106 2.72 -3.36 -0.42
CA LEU A 106 1.63 -2.47 -0.80
C LEU A 106 1.35 -2.57 -2.29
N LYS A 107 0.06 -2.49 -2.65
CA LYS A 107 -0.38 -2.58 -4.04
C LYS A 107 0.23 -1.45 -4.87
N ALA A 108 0.92 -1.79 -5.95
CA ALA A 108 1.47 -0.82 -6.88
C ALA A 108 0.36 -0.02 -7.57
N ASN A 109 0.70 1.16 -8.05
CA ASN A 109 -0.20 2.03 -8.84
C ASN A 109 -1.44 2.50 -8.07
N SER A 110 -1.32 2.70 -6.77
CA SER A 110 -2.40 3.19 -5.93
C SER A 110 -2.04 4.57 -5.36
N PRO A 111 -2.96 5.54 -5.33
CA PRO A 111 -2.68 6.82 -4.68
C PRO A 111 -2.48 6.70 -3.17
N SER A 112 -2.95 5.62 -2.57
CA SER A 112 -2.71 5.32 -1.16
C SER A 112 -1.46 4.46 -0.97
N CYS A 113 -1.39 3.32 -1.65
CA CYS A 113 -0.40 2.28 -1.39
C CYS A 113 0.78 2.25 -2.35
N GLY A 114 0.70 2.93 -3.51
CA GLY A 114 1.74 2.84 -4.53
C GLY A 114 3.09 3.32 -4.02
N SER A 115 4.07 2.43 -4.01
CA SER A 115 5.42 2.76 -3.56
C SER A 115 6.39 2.98 -4.71
N ASP A 116 5.96 2.73 -5.93
CA ASP A 116 6.79 2.85 -7.14
C ASP A 116 6.59 4.17 -7.88
N GLY A 117 5.80 5.07 -7.32
CA GLY A 117 5.61 6.39 -7.87
C GLY A 117 4.70 6.48 -9.07
N SER A 118 3.91 5.47 -9.33
CA SER A 118 3.24 5.37 -10.62
C SER A 118 1.84 5.95 -10.65
N PHE A 119 1.36 6.62 -9.60
CA PHE A 119 -0.03 7.07 -9.63
C PHE A 119 -0.27 8.48 -9.13
N THR A 120 0.20 9.43 -9.91
CA THR A 120 -0.23 10.83 -9.82
C THR A 120 -0.96 11.16 -11.12
N GLY A 121 -1.81 12.19 -11.13
CA GLY A 121 -2.62 12.54 -12.28
C GLY A 121 -1.84 12.80 -13.57
N GLN A 122 -0.53 13.02 -13.49
CA GLN A 122 0.35 13.26 -14.63
C GLN A 122 1.44 12.24 -14.76
N LYS A 123 1.32 11.10 -14.11
CA LYS A 123 2.35 10.05 -14.05
C LYS A 123 3.71 10.58 -13.59
N ILE A 124 3.71 11.54 -12.68
CA ILE A 124 4.92 12.05 -12.07
C ILE A 124 5.40 11.03 -11.05
N ALA A 125 6.71 10.78 -10.97
CA ALA A 125 7.27 9.88 -9.98
C ALA A 125 6.90 10.37 -8.57
N GLY A 126 6.23 9.52 -7.81
CA GLY A 126 5.82 9.85 -6.46
C GLY A 126 5.09 8.68 -5.82
N GLU A 127 5.18 8.58 -4.50
CA GLU A 127 4.59 7.48 -3.77
C GLU A 127 3.18 7.84 -3.29
N GLY A 128 2.36 6.82 -3.02
CA GLY A 128 1.05 6.99 -2.40
C GLY A 128 1.17 7.45 -0.96
N VAL A 129 0.07 7.95 -0.42
CA VAL A 129 0.05 8.57 0.92
C VAL A 129 0.47 7.58 2.02
N THR A 130 -0.07 6.38 2.00
CA THR A 130 0.24 5.34 3.00
C THR A 130 1.70 4.88 2.88
N ALA A 131 2.18 4.68 1.65
CA ALA A 131 3.55 4.25 1.41
C ALA A 131 4.56 5.23 2.01
N VAL A 132 4.36 6.52 1.76
CA VAL A 132 5.24 7.57 2.30
C VAL A 132 5.19 7.58 3.83
N LEU A 133 3.99 7.54 4.40
CA LEU A 133 3.82 7.59 5.85
C LEU A 133 4.53 6.41 6.53
N PHE A 134 4.40 5.21 5.96
CA PHE A 134 5.08 4.03 6.49
C PHE A 134 6.60 4.19 6.44
N ARG A 135 7.14 4.68 5.31
CA ARG A 135 8.59 4.90 5.20
C ARG A 135 9.09 5.93 6.21
N GLN A 136 8.32 6.99 6.46
CA GLN A 136 8.68 8.00 7.46
C GLN A 136 8.77 7.42 8.86
N HIS A 137 8.10 6.31 9.13
CA HIS A 137 8.09 5.64 10.42
C HIS A 137 8.96 4.38 10.45
N GLY A 138 9.89 4.24 9.50
CA GLY A 138 10.89 3.18 9.53
C GLY A 138 10.42 1.83 9.03
N ILE A 139 9.25 1.74 8.42
CA ILE A 139 8.76 0.48 7.83
C ILE A 139 9.32 0.35 6.42
N HIS A 140 9.90 -0.81 6.11
CA HIS A 140 10.42 -1.10 4.79
C HIS A 140 9.24 -1.40 3.84
N VAL A 141 9.07 -0.58 2.79
CA VAL A 141 7.92 -0.68 1.88
C VAL A 141 8.36 -1.16 0.51
N VAL A 142 7.68 -2.18 0.01
CA VAL A 142 7.89 -2.72 -1.34
C VAL A 142 6.55 -2.95 -2.03
N THR A 143 6.57 -3.06 -3.35
CA THR A 143 5.41 -3.52 -4.11
C THR A 143 5.32 -5.05 -4.05
N GLU A 144 4.17 -5.60 -4.48
CA GLU A 144 3.99 -7.05 -4.60
C GLU A 144 5.04 -7.67 -5.54
N GLN A 145 5.40 -6.96 -6.60
CA GLN A 145 6.40 -7.44 -7.56
C GLN A 145 7.80 -7.45 -6.94
N GLN A 146 8.15 -6.40 -6.22
CA GLN A 146 9.44 -6.29 -5.54
C GLN A 146 9.59 -7.37 -4.47
N PHE A 147 8.53 -7.62 -3.71
CA PHE A 147 8.54 -8.63 -2.67
C PHE A 147 8.80 -10.02 -3.25
N LEU A 148 8.10 -10.38 -4.33
CA LEU A 148 8.28 -11.67 -4.98
C LEU A 148 9.68 -11.81 -5.58
N ALA A 149 10.23 -10.73 -6.15
CA ALA A 149 11.58 -10.74 -6.69
C ALA A 149 12.62 -10.94 -5.58
N GLU A 150 12.45 -10.29 -4.44
CA GLU A 150 13.34 -10.46 -3.28
C GLU A 150 13.31 -11.89 -2.76
N LEU A 151 12.14 -12.51 -2.70
CA LEU A 151 12.02 -13.91 -2.28
C LEU A 151 12.75 -14.84 -3.23
N THR A 152 12.64 -14.60 -4.54
CA THR A 152 13.32 -15.42 -5.55
C THR A 152 14.84 -15.32 -5.40
N GLN A 153 15.36 -14.11 -5.19
CA GLN A 153 16.80 -13.90 -4.97
C GLN A 153 17.27 -14.58 -3.70
N THR A 154 16.51 -14.46 -2.61
CA THR A 154 16.85 -15.11 -1.35
C THR A 154 16.92 -16.62 -1.51
N LYS A 155 15.98 -17.23 -2.23
CA LYS A 155 16.00 -18.66 -2.50
C LYS A 155 17.22 -19.08 -3.31
N LEU A 156 17.63 -18.25 -4.29
CA LEU A 156 18.80 -18.55 -5.12
C LEU A 156 20.09 -18.47 -4.31
N THR A 157 20.17 -17.55 -3.35
CA THR A 157 21.38 -17.38 -2.53
C THR A 157 21.44 -18.36 -1.36
N ASP A 158 20.31 -18.86 -0.88
CA ASP A 158 20.21 -19.76 0.26
C ASP A 158 20.17 -21.23 -0.13
N GLU A 159 20.15 -21.56 -1.43
CA GLU A 159 20.18 -22.95 -1.85
C GLU A 159 21.53 -23.57 -1.53
N PRO A 160 21.56 -24.66 -0.76
CA PRO A 160 22.81 -25.39 -0.54
C PRO A 160 23.24 -26.04 -1.85
N ASN A 161 24.49 -25.88 -2.17
CA ASN A 161 25.06 -26.50 -3.35
C ASN A 161 25.17 -28.02 -3.16
#